data_4f7b1a85c9a74675b6bfdb82b7152ae8
#
_entry.id   4f7b1a85c9a74675b6bfdb82b7152ae8
#
_cell.length_a   1.000
_cell.length_b   1.000
_cell.length_c   1.000
_cell.angle_alpha   90.00
_cell.angle_beta   90.00
_cell.angle_gamma   90.00
#
_symmetry.space_group_name_H-M   'P 1'
#
loop_
_entity.id
_entity.type
_entity.pdbx_description
1 polymer ?
#
loop_
_entity_poly.entity_id
_entity_poly.type
_entity_poly.pdbx_seq_one_letter_code
_entity_poly.pdbx_strand_id
1 'polypeptide(L)'
;MRTTPLRQQRWKWAGAGLAVLLLAALLISEVNRRIDGQWNRPGEWWGMQATQKNYGAEVHKWSVHYNVPFPYLMALIQLESGGRKPAGKRFEAHVFERLMEVKQGDRSHYEHVTQADLQEANEEALRNLATSWGPFQLMGYKCILLDLQIRDIRGQDAVRAGIEWIHLTYGDALRDKKFQDAFHLHNTGKLFPKSGKPTTFHPDYVEKGLRFMEAYDEKR
;
A
#
# COMPACT_ATOMS: atom_id res chain seq x y z
N MET A 1 -33.99 -58.53 -40.09
CA MET A 1 -34.06 -57.55 -39.01
C MET A 1 -32.69 -57.00 -38.77
N ARG A 2 -32.43 -55.73 -39.14
CA ARG A 2 -31.11 -55.03 -38.93
C ARG A 2 -31.19 -54.27 -37.63
N THR A 3 -30.45 -54.69 -36.64
CA THR A 3 -30.29 -53.97 -35.39
C THR A 3 -29.23 -52.86 -35.58
N THR A 4 -29.65 -51.63 -35.58
CA THR A 4 -28.81 -50.43 -35.71
C THR A 4 -28.03 -50.15 -34.43
N PRO A 5 -26.83 -49.54 -34.48
CA PRO A 5 -25.88 -49.55 -33.42
C PRO A 5 -26.05 -48.34 -32.48
N LEU A 6 -26.82 -48.52 -31.42
CA LEU A 6 -26.89 -47.59 -30.28
C LEU A 6 -25.52 -47.39 -29.56
N ARG A 7 -24.57 -48.30 -29.82
CA ARG A 7 -23.25 -48.34 -29.20
C ARG A 7 -22.30 -47.25 -29.75
N GLN A 8 -22.42 -46.89 -31.05
CA GLN A 8 -21.57 -45.88 -31.68
C GLN A 8 -21.94 -44.44 -31.28
N GLN A 9 -23.18 -44.17 -30.95
CA GLN A 9 -23.66 -42.87 -30.56
C GLN A 9 -23.18 -42.46 -29.15
N ARG A 10 -23.10 -43.42 -28.22
CA ARG A 10 -22.62 -43.20 -26.85
C ARG A 10 -21.13 -42.79 -26.80
N TRP A 11 -20.30 -43.27 -27.71
CA TRP A 11 -18.87 -42.92 -27.78
C TRP A 11 -18.64 -41.52 -28.32
N LYS A 12 -19.48 -41.00 -29.19
CA LYS A 12 -19.40 -39.62 -29.69
C LYS A 12 -19.71 -38.60 -28.61
N TRP A 13 -20.65 -38.86 -27.73
CA TRP A 13 -21.00 -37.99 -26.62
C TRP A 13 -19.97 -38.05 -25.48
N ALA A 14 -19.37 -39.22 -25.24
CA ALA A 14 -18.29 -39.36 -24.26
C ALA A 14 -17.03 -38.58 -24.69
N GLY A 15 -16.68 -38.57 -25.99
CA GLY A 15 -15.59 -37.79 -26.53
C GLY A 15 -15.84 -36.28 -26.47
N ALA A 16 -17.06 -35.82 -26.74
CA ALA A 16 -17.45 -34.42 -26.63
C ALA A 16 -17.41 -33.92 -25.19
N GLY A 17 -17.87 -34.72 -24.22
CA GLY A 17 -17.79 -34.39 -22.79
C GLY A 17 -16.35 -34.26 -22.28
N LEU A 18 -15.47 -35.20 -22.73
CA LEU A 18 -14.05 -35.14 -22.36
C LEU A 18 -13.35 -33.93 -22.95
N ALA A 19 -13.66 -33.54 -24.20
CA ALA A 19 -13.10 -32.35 -24.84
C ALA A 19 -13.53 -31.04 -24.12
N VAL A 20 -14.78 -30.96 -23.69
CA VAL A 20 -15.28 -29.79 -22.91
C VAL A 20 -14.60 -29.72 -21.55
N LEU A 21 -14.39 -30.84 -20.86
CA LEU A 21 -13.69 -30.88 -19.58
C LEU A 21 -12.21 -30.51 -19.73
N LEU A 22 -11.55 -30.94 -20.80
CA LEU A 22 -10.17 -30.57 -21.10
C LEU A 22 -10.04 -29.08 -21.44
N LEU A 23 -10.98 -28.53 -22.22
CA LEU A 23 -11.01 -27.07 -22.51
C LEU A 23 -11.27 -26.26 -21.27
N ALA A 24 -12.16 -26.66 -20.40
CA ALA A 24 -12.41 -26.02 -19.11
C ALA A 24 -11.18 -26.07 -18.20
N ALA A 25 -10.51 -27.25 -18.14
CA ALA A 25 -9.27 -27.39 -17.37
C ALA A 25 -8.12 -26.53 -17.93
N LEU A 26 -8.01 -26.41 -19.25
CA LEU A 26 -7.03 -25.53 -19.91
C LEU A 26 -7.33 -24.05 -19.65
N LEU A 27 -8.60 -23.64 -19.71
CA LEU A 27 -9.01 -22.27 -19.39
C LEU A 27 -8.79 -21.94 -17.93
N ILE A 28 -9.10 -22.86 -17.01
CA ILE A 28 -8.82 -22.69 -15.57
C ILE A 28 -7.31 -22.63 -15.34
N SER A 29 -6.52 -23.47 -16.01
CA SER A 29 -5.05 -23.44 -15.92
C SER A 29 -4.48 -22.14 -16.46
N GLU A 30 -5.01 -21.61 -17.58
CA GLU A 30 -4.57 -20.34 -18.14
C GLU A 30 -4.96 -19.16 -17.25
N VAL A 31 -6.17 -19.16 -16.69
CA VAL A 31 -6.60 -18.17 -15.70
C VAL A 31 -5.74 -18.24 -14.45
N ASN A 32 -5.49 -19.44 -13.91
CA ASN A 32 -4.60 -19.62 -12.76
C ASN A 32 -3.17 -19.20 -13.09
N ARG A 33 -2.64 -19.52 -14.27
CA ARG A 33 -1.30 -19.09 -14.71
C ARG A 33 -1.19 -17.58 -14.85
N ARG A 34 -2.23 -16.90 -15.33
CA ARG A 34 -2.28 -15.42 -15.35
C ARG A 34 -2.40 -14.84 -13.96
N ILE A 35 -3.19 -15.46 -13.08
CA ILE A 35 -3.28 -15.07 -11.67
C ILE A 35 -1.96 -15.33 -10.95
N ASP A 36 -1.33 -16.50 -11.13
CA ASP A 36 -0.07 -16.89 -10.50
C ASP A 36 1.13 -16.11 -11.07
N GLY A 37 1.10 -15.73 -12.35
CA GLY A 37 2.09 -14.86 -12.97
C GLY A 37 2.03 -13.41 -12.47
N GLN A 38 0.85 -12.94 -12.11
CA GLN A 38 0.60 -11.60 -11.55
C GLN A 38 0.74 -11.56 -10.02
N TRP A 39 0.46 -12.68 -9.32
CA TRP A 39 0.40 -12.78 -7.85
C TRP A 39 1.29 -13.93 -7.35
N ASN A 40 2.59 -13.68 -7.29
CA ASN A 40 3.59 -14.69 -6.90
C ASN A 40 3.46 -15.20 -5.45
N ARG A 41 2.50 -14.68 -4.65
CA ARG A 41 2.28 -15.11 -3.26
C ARG A 41 0.80 -15.04 -2.90
N PRO A 42 0.17 -16.12 -2.43
CA PRO A 42 -1.23 -16.11 -2.00
C PRO A 42 -1.59 -15.00 -1.00
N GLY A 43 -0.63 -14.60 -0.14
CA GLY A 43 -0.82 -13.52 0.83
C GLY A 43 -1.01 -12.13 0.20
N GLU A 44 -0.49 -11.88 -1.00
CA GLU A 44 -0.65 -10.58 -1.67
C GLU A 44 -2.09 -10.36 -2.13
N TRP A 45 -2.73 -11.38 -2.67
CA TRP A 45 -4.14 -11.32 -3.07
C TRP A 45 -5.07 -11.05 -1.88
N TRP A 46 -4.86 -11.75 -0.75
CA TRP A 46 -5.61 -11.50 0.47
C TRP A 46 -5.40 -10.08 0.99
N GLY A 47 -4.17 -9.55 0.91
CA GLY A 47 -3.86 -8.17 1.24
C GLY A 47 -4.64 -7.17 0.41
N MET A 48 -4.79 -7.39 -0.91
CA MET A 48 -5.59 -6.53 -1.77
C MET A 48 -7.07 -6.53 -1.40
N GLN A 49 -7.66 -7.71 -1.15
CA GLN A 49 -9.06 -7.81 -0.75
C GLN A 49 -9.29 -7.10 0.60
N ALA A 50 -8.38 -7.29 1.55
CA ALA A 50 -8.44 -6.62 2.84
C ALA A 50 -8.33 -5.10 2.68
N THR A 51 -7.38 -4.61 1.88
CA THR A 51 -7.20 -3.18 1.60
C THR A 51 -8.47 -2.58 0.98
N GLN A 52 -9.02 -3.24 -0.05
CA GLN A 52 -10.23 -2.77 -0.71
C GLN A 52 -11.43 -2.73 0.25
N LYS A 53 -11.63 -3.79 1.03
CA LYS A 53 -12.73 -3.89 2.01
C LYS A 53 -12.61 -2.84 3.11
N ASN A 54 -11.41 -2.65 3.66
CA ASN A 54 -11.19 -1.87 4.87
C ASN A 54 -11.04 -0.37 4.60
N TYR A 55 -10.53 0.01 3.41
CA TYR A 55 -10.11 1.38 3.11
C TYR A 55 -10.65 1.94 1.80
N GLY A 56 -11.11 1.10 0.86
CA GLY A 56 -11.45 1.51 -0.50
C GLY A 56 -12.39 2.70 -0.59
N ALA A 57 -13.49 2.69 0.15
CA ALA A 57 -14.45 3.79 0.12
C ALA A 57 -13.87 5.11 0.66
N GLU A 58 -13.13 5.04 1.77
CA GLU A 58 -12.54 6.21 2.40
C GLU A 58 -11.39 6.78 1.56
N VAL A 59 -10.53 5.91 1.03
CA VAL A 59 -9.45 6.30 0.11
C VAL A 59 -10.03 6.94 -1.15
N HIS A 60 -11.10 6.39 -1.72
CA HIS A 60 -11.75 6.98 -2.90
C HIS A 60 -12.21 8.41 -2.64
N LYS A 61 -12.90 8.64 -1.51
CA LYS A 61 -13.34 9.97 -1.09
C LYS A 61 -12.20 10.98 -1.06
N TRP A 62 -11.12 10.64 -0.37
CA TRP A 62 -10.01 11.56 -0.16
C TRP A 62 -9.04 11.64 -1.35
N SER A 63 -8.94 10.60 -2.17
CA SER A 63 -8.18 10.64 -3.44
C SER A 63 -8.72 11.70 -4.40
N VAL A 64 -10.04 11.81 -4.49
CA VAL A 64 -10.71 12.84 -5.29
C VAL A 64 -10.48 14.23 -4.70
N HIS A 65 -10.66 14.38 -3.38
CA HIS A 65 -10.52 15.66 -2.69
C HIS A 65 -9.12 16.26 -2.83
N TYR A 66 -8.08 15.44 -2.64
CA TYR A 66 -6.67 15.88 -2.72
C TYR A 66 -6.03 15.73 -4.10
N ASN A 67 -6.78 15.25 -5.10
CA ASN A 67 -6.28 14.95 -6.44
C ASN A 67 -5.01 14.06 -6.40
N VAL A 68 -5.10 12.94 -5.67
CA VAL A 68 -4.04 11.92 -5.56
C VAL A 68 -4.55 10.61 -6.17
N PRO A 69 -3.78 9.91 -7.02
CA PRO A 69 -4.26 8.70 -7.69
C PRO A 69 -4.69 7.60 -6.73
N PHE A 70 -5.97 7.18 -6.83
CA PHE A 70 -6.54 6.11 -6.03
C PHE A 70 -5.73 4.79 -6.08
N PRO A 71 -5.29 4.29 -7.27
CA PRO A 71 -4.51 3.06 -7.34
C PRO A 71 -3.20 3.14 -6.56
N TYR A 72 -2.51 4.29 -6.60
CA TYR A 72 -1.29 4.52 -5.83
C TYR A 72 -1.54 4.41 -4.31
N LEU A 73 -2.59 5.07 -3.82
CA LEU A 73 -2.93 5.07 -2.40
C LEU A 73 -3.27 3.66 -1.89
N MET A 74 -4.04 2.91 -2.68
CA MET A 74 -4.40 1.52 -2.35
C MET A 74 -3.17 0.61 -2.33
N ALA A 75 -2.28 0.75 -3.31
CA ALA A 75 -1.02 0.02 -3.36
C ALA A 75 -0.13 0.35 -2.15
N LEU A 76 -0.06 1.62 -1.78
CA LEU A 76 0.73 2.07 -0.64
C LEU A 76 0.20 1.48 0.68
N ILE A 77 -1.12 1.51 0.92
CA ILE A 77 -1.74 0.87 2.11
C ILE A 77 -1.40 -0.63 2.16
N GLN A 78 -1.43 -1.29 1.01
CA GLN A 78 -1.09 -2.71 0.95
C GLN A 78 0.39 -2.96 1.29
N LEU A 79 1.31 -2.13 0.82
CA LEU A 79 2.73 -2.20 1.17
C LEU A 79 2.96 -1.98 2.67
N GLU A 80 2.37 -0.93 3.22
CA GLU A 80 2.66 -0.46 4.57
C GLU A 80 1.97 -1.27 5.67
N SER A 81 0.71 -1.65 5.46
CA SER A 81 -0.10 -2.28 6.49
C SER A 81 -0.69 -3.64 6.09
N GLY A 82 -0.50 -4.08 4.82
CA GLY A 82 -1.16 -5.27 4.29
C GLY A 82 -2.69 -5.16 4.29
N GLY A 83 -3.22 -3.95 4.31
CA GLY A 83 -4.66 -3.69 4.36
C GLY A 83 -5.33 -4.03 5.70
N ARG A 84 -4.57 -4.28 6.77
CA ARG A 84 -5.13 -4.61 8.10
C ARG A 84 -5.87 -3.42 8.71
N LYS A 85 -7.01 -3.70 9.36
CA LYS A 85 -7.76 -2.71 10.16
C LYS A 85 -8.11 -3.34 11.51
N PRO A 86 -7.59 -2.81 12.65
CA PRO A 86 -6.68 -1.67 12.71
C PRO A 86 -5.33 -1.97 12.07
N ALA A 87 -4.71 -0.94 11.49
CA ALA A 87 -3.34 -1.00 11.02
C ALA A 87 -2.38 -1.18 12.21
N GLY A 88 -1.26 -1.85 11.98
CA GLY A 88 -0.22 -1.97 12.97
C GLY A 88 0.39 -0.62 13.33
N LYS A 89 1.22 -0.62 14.37
CA LYS A 89 2.06 0.50 14.76
C LYS A 89 3.49 0.02 14.97
N ARG A 90 4.48 0.87 14.71
CA ARG A 90 5.88 0.54 14.90
C ARG A 90 6.62 1.71 15.54
N PHE A 91 7.22 1.46 16.70
CA PHE A 91 8.07 2.43 17.37
C PHE A 91 9.46 2.43 16.74
N GLU A 92 10.01 3.64 16.47
CA GLU A 92 11.31 3.85 15.89
C GLU A 92 12.25 4.51 16.92
N ALA A 93 13.10 3.68 17.55
CA ALA A 93 13.98 4.13 18.62
C ALA A 93 14.91 5.29 18.18
N HIS A 94 15.47 5.20 16.96
CA HIS A 94 16.35 6.22 16.42
C HIS A 94 15.63 7.57 16.21
N VAL A 95 14.33 7.55 15.86
CA VAL A 95 13.52 8.78 15.74
C VAL A 95 13.27 9.36 17.12
N PHE A 96 12.97 8.52 18.11
CA PHE A 96 12.79 8.96 19.50
C PHE A 96 14.04 9.66 20.03
N GLU A 97 15.22 9.08 19.82
CA GLU A 97 16.50 9.69 20.19
C GLU A 97 16.69 11.05 19.54
N ARG A 98 16.40 11.18 18.23
CA ARG A 98 16.49 12.44 17.50
C ARG A 98 15.52 13.52 18.02
N LEU A 99 14.29 13.12 18.33
CA LEU A 99 13.33 14.06 18.94
C LEU A 99 13.73 14.48 20.36
N MET A 100 14.34 13.57 21.14
CA MET A 100 14.91 13.92 22.45
C MET A 100 16.06 14.91 22.34
N GLU A 101 17.01 14.70 21.39
CA GLU A 101 18.09 15.66 21.09
C GLU A 101 17.54 17.05 20.75
N VAL A 102 16.47 17.11 19.92
CA VAL A 102 15.81 18.38 19.58
C VAL A 102 15.19 19.03 20.82
N LYS A 103 14.45 18.25 21.62
CA LYS A 103 13.81 18.76 22.84
C LYS A 103 14.83 19.31 23.85
N GLN A 104 15.99 18.68 23.99
CA GLN A 104 17.07 19.07 24.91
C GLN A 104 17.89 20.25 24.39
N GLY A 105 17.75 20.59 23.08
CA GLY A 105 18.53 21.66 22.44
C GLY A 105 19.88 21.18 21.89
N ASP A 106 20.18 19.87 21.97
CA ASP A 106 21.41 19.28 21.44
C ASP A 106 21.39 19.21 19.90
N ARG A 107 20.21 19.34 19.32
CA ARG A 107 19.94 19.39 17.89
C ARG A 107 18.97 20.53 17.60
N SER A 108 19.24 21.33 16.56
CA SER A 108 18.37 22.45 16.18
C SER A 108 16.99 22.02 15.68
N HIS A 109 16.91 20.92 14.94
CA HIS A 109 15.65 20.37 14.40
C HIS A 109 15.83 18.92 13.94
N TYR A 110 14.73 18.21 13.83
CA TYR A 110 14.63 16.92 13.14
C TYR A 110 13.54 17.02 12.08
N GLU A 111 13.93 16.95 10.81
CA GLU A 111 13.08 17.35 9.67
C GLU A 111 12.50 18.76 9.92
N HIS A 112 11.18 18.92 10.02
CA HIS A 112 10.50 20.20 10.30
C HIS A 112 10.14 20.39 11.77
N VAL A 113 10.52 19.46 12.66
CA VAL A 113 10.24 19.53 14.10
C VAL A 113 11.33 20.32 14.78
N THR A 114 10.95 21.37 15.52
CA THR A 114 11.83 22.26 16.28
C THR A 114 11.72 22.02 17.78
N GLN A 115 12.59 22.64 18.57
CA GLN A 115 12.51 22.56 20.02
C GLN A 115 11.20 23.16 20.56
N ALA A 116 10.70 24.23 19.93
CA ALA A 116 9.45 24.88 20.33
C ALA A 116 8.25 23.92 20.20
N ASP A 117 8.23 23.09 19.15
CA ASP A 117 7.17 22.11 18.91
C ASP A 117 7.16 21.00 19.98
N LEU A 118 8.27 20.76 20.66
CA LEU A 118 8.44 19.70 21.65
C LEU A 118 8.47 20.19 23.10
N GLN A 119 8.34 21.49 23.34
CA GLN A 119 8.52 22.09 24.65
C GLN A 119 7.63 21.43 25.71
N GLU A 120 6.35 21.25 25.41
CA GLU A 120 5.36 20.65 26.31
C GLU A 120 5.24 19.10 26.17
N ALA A 121 5.99 18.49 25.24
CA ALA A 121 5.91 17.05 25.01
C ALA A 121 6.56 16.27 26.17
N ASN A 122 5.81 15.43 26.86
CA ASN A 122 6.37 14.46 27.80
C ASN A 122 6.94 13.24 27.06
N GLU A 123 7.52 12.28 27.78
CA GLU A 123 8.14 11.10 27.18
C GLU A 123 7.11 10.26 26.39
N GLU A 124 5.88 10.12 26.87
CA GLU A 124 4.84 9.40 26.17
C GLU A 124 4.47 10.09 24.84
N ALA A 125 4.35 11.42 24.85
CA ALA A 125 4.13 12.20 23.63
C ALA A 125 5.27 12.00 22.64
N LEU A 126 6.53 12.07 23.07
CA LEU A 126 7.69 11.83 22.22
C LEU A 126 7.70 10.40 21.65
N ARG A 127 7.32 9.39 22.44
CA ARG A 127 7.17 8.00 21.95
C ARG A 127 6.07 7.89 20.89
N ASN A 128 4.96 8.57 21.07
CA ASN A 128 3.89 8.62 20.08
C ASN A 128 4.33 9.32 18.80
N LEU A 129 5.09 10.41 18.89
CA LEU A 129 5.67 11.11 17.75
C LEU A 129 6.70 10.25 17.00
N ALA A 130 7.45 9.41 17.73
CA ALA A 130 8.43 8.47 17.18
C ALA A 130 7.84 7.11 16.75
N THR A 131 6.52 7.00 16.67
CA THR A 131 5.83 5.77 16.26
C THR A 131 5.15 6.00 14.91
N SER A 132 5.23 5.03 14.00
CA SER A 132 4.45 5.03 12.77
C SER A 132 3.02 4.51 13.03
N TRP A 133 2.03 5.15 12.38
CA TRP A 133 0.62 4.93 12.63
C TRP A 133 -0.21 4.81 11.35
N GLY A 134 -1.34 4.14 11.47
CA GLY A 134 -2.36 4.13 10.44
C GLY A 134 -2.01 3.32 9.21
N PRO A 135 -2.90 3.32 8.19
CA PRO A 135 -2.74 2.46 7.02
C PRO A 135 -1.52 2.79 6.17
N PHE A 136 -1.06 4.04 6.19
CA PHE A 136 0.12 4.52 5.46
C PHE A 136 1.42 4.47 6.29
N GLN A 137 1.39 3.96 7.53
CA GLN A 137 2.51 3.95 8.47
C GLN A 137 3.18 5.33 8.61
N LEU A 138 2.34 6.38 8.70
CA LEU A 138 2.81 7.75 8.85
C LEU A 138 3.49 7.94 10.21
N MET A 139 4.72 8.46 10.20
CA MET A 139 5.41 8.80 11.44
C MET A 139 4.64 9.85 12.24
N GLY A 140 4.50 9.62 13.55
CA GLY A 140 3.69 10.45 14.43
C GLY A 140 4.04 11.93 14.38
N TYR A 141 5.32 12.29 14.31
CA TYR A 141 5.76 13.69 14.26
C TYR A 141 5.28 14.46 13.01
N LYS A 142 4.80 13.76 11.97
CA LYS A 142 4.18 14.40 10.79
C LYS A 142 2.89 15.15 11.14
N CYS A 143 2.26 14.85 12.29
CA CYS A 143 1.10 15.64 12.75
C CYS A 143 1.43 17.13 12.94
N ILE A 144 2.68 17.45 13.32
CA ILE A 144 3.13 18.82 13.51
C ILE A 144 3.10 19.58 12.18
N LEU A 145 3.58 18.97 11.08
CA LEU A 145 3.51 19.57 9.74
C LEU A 145 2.06 19.80 9.26
N LEU A 146 1.16 18.92 9.67
CA LEU A 146 -0.25 18.97 9.26
C LEU A 146 -1.12 19.85 10.16
N ASP A 147 -0.55 20.43 11.21
CA ASP A 147 -1.31 21.11 12.28
C ASP A 147 -2.44 20.22 12.86
N LEU A 148 -2.12 18.94 13.07
CA LEU A 148 -2.99 17.92 13.60
C LEU A 148 -2.49 17.41 14.96
N GLN A 149 -3.37 16.71 15.67
CA GLN A 149 -2.99 15.98 16.88
C GLN A 149 -2.63 14.53 16.54
N ILE A 150 -1.79 13.93 17.38
CA ILE A 150 -1.39 12.52 17.18
C ILE A 150 -2.59 11.54 17.13
N ARG A 151 -3.70 11.86 17.81
CA ARG A 151 -4.93 11.08 17.76
C ARG A 151 -5.55 11.02 16.35
N ASP A 152 -5.36 12.07 15.54
CA ASP A 152 -5.91 12.17 14.19
C ASP A 152 -5.15 11.26 13.22
N ILE A 153 -3.84 11.09 13.43
CA ILE A 153 -3.00 10.18 12.62
C ILE A 153 -3.25 8.70 12.97
N ARG A 154 -3.56 8.40 14.23
CA ARG A 154 -3.75 7.01 14.69
C ARG A 154 -5.21 6.57 14.75
N GLY A 155 -6.16 7.49 14.62
CA GLY A 155 -7.60 7.29 14.80
C GLY A 155 -8.39 7.16 13.51
N GLN A 156 -9.62 7.67 13.54
CA GLN A 156 -10.56 7.62 12.42
C GLN A 156 -10.10 8.45 11.23
N ASP A 157 -9.36 9.54 11.46
CA ASP A 157 -8.87 10.43 10.42
C ASP A 157 -7.53 10.00 9.79
N ALA A 158 -7.00 8.83 10.18
CA ALA A 158 -5.69 8.36 9.73
C ALA A 158 -5.56 8.24 8.20
N VAL A 159 -6.63 7.89 7.49
CA VAL A 159 -6.64 7.84 6.02
C VAL A 159 -6.55 9.25 5.44
N ARG A 160 -7.37 10.19 5.94
CA ARG A 160 -7.35 11.60 5.51
C ARG A 160 -5.98 12.22 5.75
N ALA A 161 -5.49 12.14 6.99
CA ALA A 161 -4.21 12.72 7.39
C ALA A 161 -3.04 12.16 6.56
N GLY A 162 -3.02 10.84 6.30
CA GLY A 162 -2.01 10.22 5.45
C GLY A 162 -2.06 10.71 4.01
N ILE A 163 -3.24 10.84 3.40
CA ILE A 163 -3.39 11.34 2.03
C ILE A 163 -3.04 12.81 1.93
N GLU A 164 -3.42 13.63 2.93
CA GLU A 164 -3.06 15.04 3.02
C GLU A 164 -1.54 15.23 3.10
N TRP A 165 -0.86 14.46 3.93
CA TRP A 165 0.60 14.46 3.99
C TRP A 165 1.23 14.08 2.65
N ILE A 166 0.74 13.04 1.97
CA ILE A 166 1.19 12.61 0.65
C ILE A 166 1.02 13.74 -0.37
N HIS A 167 -0.16 14.38 -0.37
CA HIS A 167 -0.46 15.51 -1.25
C HIS A 167 0.51 16.67 -1.06
N LEU A 168 0.78 17.05 0.20
CA LEU A 168 1.65 18.18 0.53
C LEU A 168 3.13 17.91 0.24
N THR A 169 3.59 16.67 0.41
CA THR A 169 5.02 16.35 0.33
C THR A 169 5.48 15.93 -1.05
N TYR A 170 4.72 15.13 -1.75
CA TYR A 170 5.09 14.63 -3.09
C TYR A 170 3.90 14.43 -4.06
N GLY A 171 2.80 15.16 -3.81
CA GLY A 171 1.64 15.15 -4.69
C GLY A 171 1.96 15.58 -6.12
N ASP A 172 2.92 16.49 -6.33
CA ASP A 172 3.39 16.90 -7.66
C ASP A 172 3.99 15.71 -8.42
N ALA A 173 4.84 14.91 -7.77
CA ALA A 173 5.41 13.72 -8.39
C ALA A 173 4.31 12.74 -8.85
N LEU A 174 3.23 12.61 -8.07
CA LEU A 174 2.09 11.77 -8.43
C LEU A 174 1.27 12.33 -9.59
N ARG A 175 1.06 13.65 -9.64
CA ARG A 175 0.41 14.34 -10.77
C ARG A 175 1.21 14.21 -12.07
N ASP A 176 2.54 14.25 -11.95
CA ASP A 176 3.49 14.03 -13.05
C ASP A 176 3.67 12.54 -13.42
N LYS A 177 2.92 11.64 -12.77
CA LYS A 177 3.02 10.17 -12.95
C LYS A 177 4.41 9.59 -12.64
N LYS A 178 5.20 10.26 -11.80
CA LYS A 178 6.51 9.79 -11.32
C LYS A 178 6.33 8.81 -10.16
N PHE A 179 5.61 7.73 -10.39
CA PHE A 179 5.22 6.79 -9.34
C PHE A 179 6.41 6.10 -8.67
N GLN A 180 7.46 5.83 -9.42
CA GLN A 180 8.70 5.26 -8.90
C GLN A 180 9.34 6.17 -7.85
N ASP A 181 9.42 7.47 -8.16
CA ASP A 181 9.87 8.50 -7.22
C ASP A 181 8.96 8.57 -6.00
N ALA A 182 7.64 8.55 -6.20
CA ALA A 182 6.68 8.66 -5.12
C ALA A 182 6.76 7.50 -4.12
N PHE A 183 6.87 6.25 -4.58
CA PHE A 183 7.09 5.10 -3.69
C PHE A 183 8.42 5.19 -2.94
N HIS A 184 9.49 5.61 -3.63
CA HIS A 184 10.79 5.75 -3.01
C HIS A 184 10.82 6.90 -1.99
N LEU A 185 10.21 8.05 -2.32
CA LEU A 185 10.03 9.19 -1.40
C LEU A 185 9.27 8.80 -0.14
N HIS A 186 8.19 8.03 -0.27
CA HIS A 186 7.43 7.56 0.88
C HIS A 186 8.29 6.75 1.86
N ASN A 187 9.09 5.83 1.34
CA ASN A 187 9.89 4.91 2.16
C ASN A 187 11.18 5.53 2.70
N THR A 188 11.84 6.40 1.92
CA THR A 188 13.20 6.87 2.22
C THR A 188 13.32 8.38 2.42
N GLY A 189 12.29 9.15 2.05
CA GLY A 189 12.36 10.62 1.99
C GLY A 189 13.20 11.15 0.81
N LYS A 190 13.64 10.30 -0.13
CA LYS A 190 14.52 10.66 -1.25
C LYS A 190 13.92 10.23 -2.58
N LEU A 191 14.25 10.94 -3.66
CA LEU A 191 13.90 10.53 -5.03
C LEU A 191 14.56 9.19 -5.38
N PHE A 192 13.94 8.46 -6.31
CA PHE A 192 14.51 7.22 -6.81
C PHE A 192 15.89 7.47 -7.44
N PRO A 193 16.93 6.67 -7.09
CA PRO A 193 18.29 6.94 -7.55
C PRO A 193 18.44 6.82 -9.06
N LYS A 194 19.19 7.75 -9.67
CA LYS A 194 19.54 7.70 -11.11
C LYS A 194 20.31 6.43 -11.52
N SER A 195 20.91 5.74 -10.56
CA SER A 195 21.56 4.44 -10.78
C SER A 195 20.61 3.30 -11.11
N GLY A 196 19.29 3.52 -10.96
CA GLY A 196 18.27 2.48 -11.13
C GLY A 196 18.17 1.48 -9.98
N LYS A 197 18.93 1.68 -8.89
CA LYS A 197 18.91 0.79 -7.71
C LYS A 197 18.23 1.50 -6.53
N PRO A 198 17.09 0.99 -6.01
CA PRO A 198 16.43 1.58 -4.86
C PRO A 198 17.30 1.50 -3.60
N THR A 199 17.13 2.46 -2.69
CA THR A 199 17.77 2.47 -1.37
C THR A 199 16.76 2.20 -0.25
N THR A 200 15.62 1.63 -0.58
CA THR A 200 14.57 1.20 0.34
C THR A 200 15.05 0.03 1.22
N PHE A 201 14.48 -0.10 2.42
CA PHE A 201 14.84 -1.19 3.34
C PHE A 201 14.62 -2.57 2.70
N HIS A 202 13.51 -2.75 1.98
CA HIS A 202 13.27 -3.91 1.13
C HIS A 202 13.56 -3.53 -0.31
N PRO A 203 14.51 -4.17 -1.00
CA PRO A 203 14.92 -3.80 -2.36
C PRO A 203 13.79 -3.84 -3.39
N ASP A 204 12.80 -4.70 -3.18
CA ASP A 204 11.62 -4.90 -4.04
C ASP A 204 10.42 -3.98 -3.70
N TYR A 205 10.57 -3.04 -2.75
CA TYR A 205 9.49 -2.18 -2.28
C TYR A 205 8.83 -1.37 -3.42
N VAL A 206 9.65 -0.70 -4.22
CA VAL A 206 9.16 0.15 -5.33
C VAL A 206 8.51 -0.70 -6.41
N GLU A 207 9.15 -1.83 -6.80
CA GLU A 207 8.61 -2.75 -7.80
C GLU A 207 7.26 -3.34 -7.36
N LYS A 208 7.15 -3.77 -6.11
CA LYS A 208 5.88 -4.23 -5.54
C LYS A 208 4.81 -3.15 -5.55
N GLY A 209 5.19 -1.92 -5.21
CA GLY A 209 4.27 -0.78 -5.22
C GLY A 209 3.67 -0.54 -6.60
N LEU A 210 4.51 -0.52 -7.63
CA LEU A 210 4.08 -0.34 -9.02
C LEU A 210 3.16 -1.49 -9.48
N ARG A 211 3.51 -2.73 -9.17
CA ARG A 211 2.71 -3.90 -9.50
C ARG A 211 1.34 -3.90 -8.79
N PHE A 212 1.30 -3.54 -7.52
CA PHE A 212 0.03 -3.41 -6.79
C PHE A 212 -0.83 -2.28 -7.36
N MET A 213 -0.20 -1.15 -7.72
CA MET A 213 -0.89 -0.01 -8.31
C MET A 213 -1.57 -0.39 -9.64
N GLU A 214 -0.87 -1.09 -10.52
CA GLU A 214 -1.40 -1.62 -11.78
C GLU A 214 -2.63 -2.51 -11.54
N ALA A 215 -2.53 -3.41 -10.58
CA ALA A 215 -3.64 -4.31 -10.23
C ALA A 215 -4.87 -3.61 -9.62
N TYR A 216 -4.70 -2.46 -8.97
CA TYR A 216 -5.84 -1.64 -8.53
C TYR A 216 -6.43 -0.79 -9.66
N ASP A 217 -5.65 -0.47 -10.69
CA ASP A 217 -6.13 0.29 -11.85
C ASP A 217 -6.98 -0.59 -12.79
N GLU A 218 -6.59 -1.83 -13.01
CA GLU A 218 -7.34 -2.80 -13.82
C GLU A 218 -8.72 -3.19 -13.23
N LYS A 219 -8.96 -2.93 -11.94
CA LYS A 219 -10.23 -3.25 -11.27
C LYS A 219 -11.25 -2.11 -11.30
N ARG A 220 -10.95 -1.02 -11.98
CA ARG A 220 -11.86 0.08 -12.24
C ARG A 220 -12.74 -0.21 -13.45
#